data_aa4217252857586023bc1597ba68de93
#
_entry.id   aa4217252857586023bc1597ba68de93
#
_cell.length_a   1.000
_cell.length_b   1.000
_cell.length_c   1.000
_cell.angle_alpha   90.00
_cell.angle_beta   90.00
_cell.angle_gamma   90.00
#
_symmetry.space_group_name_H-M   'P 1'
#
loop_
_entity.id
_entity.type
_entity.pdbx_description
1 polymer ?
#
loop_
_entity_poly.entity_id
_entity_poly.type
_entity_poly.pdbx_seq_one_letter_code
_entity_poly.pdbx_strand_id
1 'polypeptide(L)'
;MPAAVAASLRRGEAGRAGSDVRSDLRVAFEERNSGGIEVELQSRVDLYYGEAIRAQAKNVLHALGISHARVRIVDEGALPFVIDARIEAAVLRAGVTPTMAALPDAVPLLPPSPRDRLRRSRLYLPGNEPKYFINAGLHHRVG
;
A
#
# COMPACT_ATOMS: atom_id res chain seq x y z
N MET A 1 -28.74 -27.70 -24.53
CA MET A 1 -28.04 -27.34 -23.30
C MET A 1 -27.01 -26.28 -23.64
N PRO A 2 -27.18 -25.00 -23.29
CA PRO A 2 -26.10 -24.03 -23.50
C PRO A 2 -24.98 -24.32 -22.50
N ALA A 3 -23.76 -24.50 -23.01
CA ALA A 3 -22.56 -24.57 -22.20
C ALA A 3 -22.46 -23.31 -21.35
N ALA A 4 -22.40 -23.47 -20.03
CA ALA A 4 -22.13 -22.37 -19.13
C ALA A 4 -20.77 -21.80 -19.52
N VAL A 5 -20.75 -20.58 -20.06
CA VAL A 5 -19.53 -19.81 -20.25
C VAL A 5 -18.94 -19.64 -18.85
N ALA A 6 -17.84 -20.32 -18.58
CA ALA A 6 -17.09 -20.15 -17.33
C ALA A 6 -16.74 -18.68 -17.24
N ALA A 7 -17.38 -17.96 -16.33
CA ALA A 7 -17.08 -16.55 -16.08
C ALA A 7 -15.59 -16.45 -15.76
N SER A 8 -14.84 -15.74 -16.59
CA SER A 8 -13.42 -15.50 -16.37
C SER A 8 -13.26 -14.83 -15.01
N LEU A 9 -12.54 -15.48 -14.09
CA LEU A 9 -12.28 -14.91 -12.77
C LEU A 9 -11.55 -13.59 -12.93
N ARG A 10 -12.02 -12.55 -12.24
CA ARG A 10 -11.43 -11.22 -12.29
C ARG A 10 -10.11 -11.20 -11.54
N ARG A 11 -9.08 -10.63 -12.16
CA ARG A 11 -7.73 -10.54 -11.61
C ARG A 11 -7.17 -9.14 -11.73
N GLY A 12 -6.43 -8.71 -10.72
CA GLY A 12 -5.76 -7.40 -10.73
C GLY A 12 -4.51 -7.41 -9.86
N GLU A 13 -3.55 -6.59 -10.23
CA GLU A 13 -2.31 -6.45 -9.48
C GLU A 13 -2.02 -4.98 -9.19
N ALA A 14 -1.38 -4.73 -8.02
CA ALA A 14 -0.96 -3.39 -7.62
C ALA A 14 0.34 -3.43 -6.80
N GLY A 15 1.09 -2.34 -6.85
CA GLY A 15 2.31 -2.17 -6.10
C GLY A 15 3.54 -2.83 -6.73
N ARG A 16 4.62 -2.87 -5.97
CA ARG A 16 5.93 -3.40 -6.37
C ARG A 16 6.55 -4.22 -5.25
N ALA A 17 7.37 -5.20 -5.62
CA ALA A 17 8.22 -5.96 -4.72
C ALA A 17 9.56 -6.26 -5.40
N GLY A 18 10.56 -6.56 -4.61
CA GLY A 18 11.91 -6.90 -5.09
C GLY A 18 13.00 -6.31 -4.20
N SER A 19 14.26 -6.67 -4.48
CA SER A 19 15.43 -6.27 -3.67
C SER A 19 15.58 -4.76 -3.52
N ASP A 20 15.19 -4.00 -4.54
CA ASP A 20 15.34 -2.55 -4.59
C ASP A 20 14.10 -1.78 -4.08
N VAL A 21 13.04 -2.51 -3.71
CA VAL A 21 11.82 -1.93 -3.19
C VAL A 21 11.88 -1.85 -1.67
N ARG A 22 11.46 -0.71 -1.11
CA ARG A 22 11.36 -0.47 0.33
C ARG A 22 10.01 0.16 0.65
N SER A 23 9.45 -0.24 1.79
CA SER A 23 8.19 0.32 2.32
C SER A 23 7.01 0.25 1.33
N ASP A 24 6.99 -0.77 0.47
CA ASP A 24 5.90 -1.06 -0.48
C ASP A 24 5.62 -2.57 -0.47
N LEU A 25 4.59 -2.99 -1.17
CA LEU A 25 4.23 -4.39 -1.39
C LEU A 25 3.62 -4.59 -2.76
N ARG A 26 3.74 -5.80 -3.29
CA ARG A 26 2.98 -6.22 -4.47
C ARG A 26 1.81 -7.09 -4.03
N VAL A 27 0.62 -6.75 -4.50
CA VAL A 27 -0.62 -7.49 -4.29
C VAL A 27 -1.11 -8.03 -5.61
N ALA A 28 -1.36 -9.35 -5.67
CA ALA A 28 -2.07 -10.01 -6.76
C ALA A 28 -3.40 -10.53 -6.21
N PHE A 29 -4.49 -9.98 -6.73
CA PHE A 29 -5.86 -10.31 -6.38
C PHE A 29 -6.49 -11.19 -7.46
N GLU A 30 -7.16 -12.27 -7.03
CA GLU A 30 -7.98 -13.13 -7.86
C GLU A 30 -9.33 -13.35 -7.18
N GLU A 31 -10.41 -12.91 -7.81
CA GLU A 31 -11.75 -13.17 -7.31
C GLU A 31 -12.10 -14.66 -7.42
N ARG A 32 -12.86 -15.17 -6.47
CA ARG A 32 -13.35 -16.56 -6.46
C ARG A 32 -14.86 -16.60 -6.24
N ASN A 33 -15.49 -17.69 -6.67
CA ASN A 33 -16.93 -17.89 -6.48
C ASN A 33 -17.27 -18.52 -5.11
N SER A 34 -16.28 -19.09 -4.43
CA SER A 34 -16.46 -19.79 -3.14
C SER A 34 -15.12 -19.95 -2.43
N GLY A 35 -15.15 -20.44 -1.18
CA GLY A 35 -13.95 -20.79 -0.42
C GLY A 35 -13.46 -19.71 0.55
N GLY A 36 -14.14 -18.54 0.61
CA GLY A 36 -13.73 -17.46 1.49
C GLY A 36 -12.50 -16.69 0.97
N ILE A 37 -11.88 -15.91 1.85
CA ILE A 37 -10.67 -15.12 1.55
C ILE A 37 -9.43 -15.89 1.99
N GLU A 38 -8.61 -16.27 1.02
CA GLU A 38 -7.30 -16.87 1.21
C GLU A 38 -6.21 -15.82 1.01
N VAL A 39 -5.32 -15.63 2.02
CA VAL A 39 -4.21 -14.68 1.94
C VAL A 39 -2.89 -15.42 2.02
N GLU A 40 -2.13 -15.41 0.94
CA GLU A 40 -0.75 -15.89 0.87
C GLU A 40 0.18 -14.70 1.09
N LEU A 41 0.99 -14.73 2.14
CA LEU A 41 1.93 -13.66 2.48
C LEU A 41 3.36 -14.17 2.43
N GLN A 42 4.20 -13.42 1.72
CA GLN A 42 5.64 -13.45 1.82
C GLN A 42 6.11 -12.08 2.30
N SER A 43 6.71 -11.98 3.48
CA SER A 43 7.12 -10.72 4.07
C SER A 43 8.48 -10.84 4.76
N ARG A 44 9.29 -9.80 4.68
CA ARG A 44 10.55 -9.69 5.44
C ARG A 44 10.32 -9.58 6.94
N VAL A 45 9.13 -9.19 7.34
CA VAL A 45 8.72 -8.99 8.74
C VAL A 45 7.66 -9.99 9.19
N ASP A 46 7.50 -11.10 8.46
CA ASP A 46 6.45 -12.11 8.71
C ASP A 46 6.48 -12.64 10.15
N LEU A 47 7.68 -12.84 10.71
CA LEU A 47 7.85 -13.31 12.09
C LEU A 47 7.18 -12.41 13.14
N TYR A 48 7.19 -11.09 12.92
CA TYR A 48 6.68 -10.10 13.89
C TYR A 48 5.28 -9.60 13.54
N TYR A 49 4.98 -9.43 12.26
CA TYR A 49 3.77 -8.75 11.79
C TYR A 49 2.93 -9.58 10.82
N GLY A 50 3.34 -10.81 10.49
CA GLY A 50 2.67 -11.62 9.47
C GLY A 50 1.20 -11.86 9.76
N GLU A 51 0.83 -12.19 11.00
CA GLU A 51 -0.56 -12.39 11.39
C GLU A 51 -1.37 -11.09 11.28
N ALA A 52 -0.79 -9.96 11.71
CA ALA A 52 -1.45 -8.66 11.64
C ALA A 52 -1.69 -8.25 10.17
N ILE A 53 -0.71 -8.46 9.29
CA ILE A 53 -0.84 -8.18 7.85
C ILE A 53 -1.93 -9.04 7.21
N ARG A 54 -1.98 -10.34 7.53
CA ARG A 54 -3.03 -11.26 7.01
C ARG A 54 -4.42 -10.87 7.51
N ALA A 55 -4.53 -10.50 8.79
CA ALA A 55 -5.79 -10.03 9.37
C ALA A 55 -6.24 -8.70 8.74
N GLN A 56 -5.33 -7.75 8.58
CA GLN A 56 -5.59 -6.47 7.93
C GLN A 56 -6.07 -6.69 6.49
N ALA A 57 -5.37 -7.52 5.70
CA ALA A 57 -5.76 -7.82 4.33
C ALA A 57 -7.18 -8.39 4.22
N LYS A 58 -7.55 -9.31 5.11
CA LYS A 58 -8.92 -9.85 5.17
C LYS A 58 -9.95 -8.78 5.51
N ASN A 59 -9.66 -7.94 6.50
CA ASN A 59 -10.55 -6.86 6.93
C ASN A 59 -10.80 -5.84 5.80
N VAL A 60 -9.73 -5.45 5.08
CA VAL A 60 -9.85 -4.55 3.92
C VAL A 60 -10.72 -5.17 2.83
N LEU A 61 -10.48 -6.43 2.48
CA LEU A 61 -11.28 -7.11 1.46
C LEU A 61 -12.76 -7.23 1.84
N HIS A 62 -13.05 -7.53 3.11
CA HIS A 62 -14.42 -7.52 3.61
C HIS A 62 -15.06 -6.12 3.55
N ALA A 63 -14.32 -5.08 3.91
CA ALA A 63 -14.80 -3.70 3.81
C ALA A 63 -15.09 -3.30 2.35
N LEU A 64 -14.31 -3.82 1.39
CA LEU A 64 -14.54 -3.64 -0.05
C LEU A 64 -15.71 -4.48 -0.59
N GLY A 65 -16.35 -5.29 0.24
CA GLY A 65 -17.48 -6.16 -0.14
C GLY A 65 -17.06 -7.48 -0.79
N ILE A 66 -15.80 -7.87 -0.65
CA ILE A 66 -15.27 -9.13 -1.19
C ILE A 66 -15.49 -10.26 -0.18
N SER A 67 -16.19 -11.32 -0.58
CA SER A 67 -16.44 -12.49 0.26
C SER A 67 -15.56 -13.69 -0.10
N HIS A 68 -15.11 -13.79 -1.36
CA HIS A 68 -14.33 -14.91 -1.85
C HIS A 68 -13.21 -14.43 -2.77
N ALA A 69 -11.97 -14.64 -2.36
CA ALA A 69 -10.80 -14.25 -3.15
C ALA A 69 -9.55 -15.04 -2.74
N ARG A 70 -8.61 -15.13 -3.65
CA ARG A 70 -7.22 -15.47 -3.34
C ARG A 70 -6.37 -14.23 -3.52
N VAL A 71 -5.64 -13.85 -2.48
CA VAL A 71 -4.76 -12.68 -2.51
C VAL A 71 -3.35 -13.11 -2.16
N ARG A 72 -2.43 -12.82 -3.06
CA ARG A 72 -1.00 -13.06 -2.86
C ARG A 72 -0.30 -11.73 -2.61
N ILE A 73 0.40 -11.63 -1.50
CA ILE A 73 1.10 -10.43 -1.04
C ILE A 73 2.59 -10.74 -0.93
N VAL A 74 3.41 -9.92 -1.58
CA VAL A 74 4.86 -9.87 -1.37
C VAL A 74 5.19 -8.52 -0.76
N ASP A 75 5.51 -8.52 0.53
CA ASP A 75 5.69 -7.31 1.34
C ASP A 75 7.17 -7.01 1.59
N GLU A 76 7.57 -5.78 1.32
CA GLU A 76 8.90 -5.22 1.51
C GLU A 76 8.92 -4.18 2.66
N GLY A 77 8.12 -4.43 3.69
CA GLY A 77 7.99 -3.57 4.87
C GLY A 77 7.06 -2.39 4.66
N ALA A 78 5.93 -2.61 4.03
CA ALA A 78 4.91 -1.59 3.81
C ALA A 78 4.24 -1.14 5.12
N LEU A 79 3.88 0.13 5.20
CA LEU A 79 3.08 0.66 6.28
C LEU A 79 1.60 0.25 6.13
N PRO A 80 0.81 0.19 7.22
CA PRO A 80 -0.57 -0.28 7.17
C PRO A 80 -1.43 0.40 6.10
N PHE A 81 -1.38 1.73 5.98
CA PHE A 81 -2.16 2.45 4.98
C PHE A 81 -1.72 2.15 3.53
N VAL A 82 -0.46 1.74 3.31
CA VAL A 82 0.03 1.30 2.00
C VAL A 82 -0.54 -0.07 1.66
N ILE A 83 -0.65 -0.96 2.64
CA ILE A 83 -1.29 -2.28 2.48
C ILE A 83 -2.74 -2.10 2.02
N ASP A 84 -3.50 -1.25 2.71
CA ASP A 84 -4.91 -0.95 2.37
C ASP A 84 -5.02 -0.41 0.95
N ALA A 85 -4.22 0.60 0.62
CA ALA A 85 -4.24 1.24 -0.69
C ALA A 85 -3.88 0.27 -1.84
N ARG A 86 -2.91 -0.63 -1.63
CA ARG A 86 -2.50 -1.60 -2.64
C ARG A 86 -3.53 -2.69 -2.86
N ILE A 87 -4.20 -3.15 -1.80
CA ILE A 87 -5.28 -4.13 -1.90
C ILE A 87 -6.46 -3.51 -2.66
N GLU A 88 -6.90 -2.31 -2.29
CA GLU A 88 -7.97 -1.61 -2.98
C GLU A 88 -7.64 -1.39 -4.47
N ALA A 89 -6.42 -0.93 -4.77
CA ALA A 89 -5.98 -0.74 -6.15
C ALA A 89 -5.95 -2.04 -6.96
N ALA A 90 -5.60 -3.17 -6.36
CA ALA A 90 -5.62 -4.48 -7.02
C ALA A 90 -7.05 -4.92 -7.33
N VAL A 91 -7.99 -4.72 -6.40
CA VAL A 91 -9.41 -4.99 -6.58
C VAL A 91 -10.01 -4.15 -7.71
N LEU A 92 -9.74 -2.83 -7.71
CA LEU A 92 -10.19 -1.93 -8.77
C LEU A 92 -9.64 -2.32 -10.15
N ARG A 93 -8.37 -2.69 -10.23
CA ARG A 93 -7.73 -3.16 -11.48
C ARG A 93 -8.26 -4.48 -11.97
N ALA A 94 -8.82 -5.30 -11.08
CA ALA A 94 -9.55 -6.50 -11.46
C ALA A 94 -10.92 -6.20 -12.09
N GLY A 95 -11.35 -4.94 -12.15
CA GLY A 95 -12.68 -4.54 -12.64
C GLY A 95 -13.78 -4.80 -11.61
N VAL A 96 -13.44 -4.96 -10.35
CA VAL A 96 -14.40 -5.05 -9.25
C VAL A 96 -14.68 -3.64 -8.75
N THR A 97 -15.95 -3.26 -8.64
CA THR A 97 -16.36 -1.99 -8.04
C THR A 97 -16.65 -2.23 -6.56
N PRO A 98 -15.82 -1.70 -5.63
CA PRO A 98 -16.05 -1.86 -4.21
C PRO A 98 -17.33 -1.14 -3.77
N THR A 99 -17.96 -1.65 -2.71
CA THR A 99 -19.11 -0.97 -2.07
C THR A 99 -18.67 0.23 -1.22
N MET A 100 -17.44 0.21 -0.71
CA MET A 100 -16.84 1.28 0.09
C MET A 100 -15.33 1.38 -0.25
N ALA A 101 -14.74 2.54 -0.04
CA ALA A 101 -13.30 2.72 -0.08
C ALA A 101 -12.65 2.10 1.16
N ALA A 102 -11.46 1.51 1.02
CA ALA A 102 -10.71 0.98 2.15
C ALA A 102 -10.05 2.09 2.98
N LEU A 103 -9.68 3.19 2.33
CA LEU A 103 -9.11 4.36 2.98
C LEU A 103 -10.20 5.41 3.23
N PRO A 104 -10.17 6.10 4.37
CA PRO A 104 -11.07 7.21 4.62
C PRO A 104 -10.77 8.38 3.67
N ASP A 105 -11.78 9.18 3.40
CA ASP A 105 -11.61 10.43 2.65
C ASP A 105 -10.59 11.33 3.31
N ALA A 106 -9.78 12.02 2.50
CA ALA A 106 -8.81 12.98 3.01
C ALA A 106 -9.53 14.15 3.71
N VAL A 107 -9.29 14.29 5.00
CA VAL A 107 -9.78 15.44 5.76
C VAL A 107 -8.69 16.51 5.75
N PRO A 108 -8.96 17.75 5.30
CA PRO A 108 -8.02 18.84 5.40
C PRO A 108 -7.72 19.14 6.87
N LEU A 109 -6.55 18.78 7.35
CA LEU A 109 -6.14 19.03 8.75
C LEU A 109 -5.75 20.49 9.00
N LEU A 110 -5.39 21.21 7.94
CA LEU A 110 -4.92 22.59 8.01
C LEU A 110 -5.56 23.44 6.93
N PRO A 111 -5.84 24.71 7.21
CA PRO A 111 -6.31 25.63 6.17
C PRO A 111 -5.24 25.78 5.07
N PRO A 112 -5.65 26.02 3.80
CA PRO A 112 -4.72 26.27 2.73
C PRO A 112 -3.85 27.48 3.05
N SER A 113 -2.54 27.33 2.89
CA SER A 113 -1.60 28.44 3.11
C SER A 113 -1.33 29.19 1.82
N PRO A 114 -1.11 30.52 1.86
CA PRO A 114 -0.79 31.33 0.69
C PRO A 114 0.43 30.79 -0.06
N ARG A 115 0.44 30.99 -1.39
CA ARG A 115 1.56 30.54 -2.22
C ARG A 115 2.87 31.26 -1.89
N ASP A 116 2.78 32.50 -1.50
CA ASP A 116 3.89 33.42 -1.20
C ASP A 116 4.32 33.44 0.28
N ARG A 117 3.78 32.53 1.10
CA ARG A 117 4.18 32.41 2.49
C ARG A 117 5.68 32.14 2.64
N LEU A 118 6.29 32.65 3.72
CA LEU A 118 7.68 32.34 4.07
C LEU A 118 7.85 30.81 4.25
N ARG A 119 8.77 30.25 3.50
CA ARG A 119 9.11 28.82 3.56
C ARG A 119 10.54 28.68 4.07
N ARG A 120 10.72 27.74 5.01
CA ARG A 120 12.04 27.36 5.50
C ARG A 120 12.34 25.95 5.03
N SER A 121 13.55 25.72 4.55
CA SER A 121 14.07 24.39 4.24
C SER A 121 14.79 23.83 5.46
N ARG A 122 14.72 22.51 5.64
CA ARG A 122 15.51 21.79 6.64
C ARG A 122 16.31 20.71 5.93
N LEU A 123 17.61 20.68 6.18
CA LEU A 123 18.50 19.64 5.66
C LEU A 123 18.75 18.62 6.78
N TYR A 124 18.37 17.37 6.54
CA TYR A 124 18.66 16.25 7.42
C TYR A 124 19.95 15.56 6.93
N LEU A 125 20.88 15.34 7.83
CA LEU A 125 22.18 14.74 7.53
C LEU A 125 22.43 13.53 8.44
N PRO A 126 23.09 12.48 7.92
CA PRO A 126 23.60 11.41 8.79
C PRO A 126 24.57 11.97 9.81
N GLY A 127 24.31 11.73 11.10
CA GLY A 127 25.11 12.27 12.22
C GLY A 127 26.44 11.57 12.46
N ASN A 128 26.73 10.49 11.75
CA ASN A 128 27.92 9.66 11.91
C ASN A 128 29.11 10.03 11.01
N GLU A 129 28.95 11.05 10.14
CA GLU A 129 29.96 11.43 9.15
C GLU A 129 30.27 12.95 9.19
N PRO A 130 31.41 13.38 9.74
CA PRO A 130 31.77 14.81 9.87
C PRO A 130 31.73 15.60 8.57
N LYS A 131 32.06 14.98 7.44
CA LYS A 131 32.02 15.62 6.11
C LYS A 131 30.68 16.21 5.74
N TYR A 132 29.58 15.61 6.21
CA TYR A 132 28.23 16.12 5.91
C TYR A 132 27.95 17.42 6.63
N PHE A 133 28.43 17.58 7.87
CA PHE A 133 28.26 18.84 8.62
C PHE A 133 29.07 19.97 7.98
N ILE A 134 30.30 19.68 7.56
CA ILE A 134 31.16 20.66 6.89
C ILE A 134 30.51 21.11 5.59
N ASN A 135 30.05 20.15 4.76
CA ASN A 135 29.44 20.46 3.48
C ASN A 135 28.11 21.21 3.64
N ALA A 136 27.30 20.89 4.63
CA ALA A 136 26.07 21.62 4.91
C ALA A 136 26.29 23.09 5.25
N GLY A 137 27.34 23.39 6.00
CA GLY A 137 27.72 24.76 6.34
C GLY A 137 28.20 25.61 5.16
N LEU A 138 28.51 25.00 4.02
CA LEU A 138 28.90 25.72 2.80
C LEU A 138 27.69 26.22 1.98
N HIS A 139 26.48 25.76 2.27
CA HIS A 139 25.29 26.19 1.57
C HIS A 139 24.65 27.41 2.23
N HIS A 140 24.73 28.54 1.54
CA HIS A 140 24.05 29.78 1.92
C HIS A 140 22.54 29.61 1.78
N ARG A 141 21.71 29.61 2.70
CA ARG A 141 20.23 29.59 2.67
C ARG A 141 19.58 28.30 3.18
N VAL A 142 20.30 27.49 3.91
CA VAL A 142 19.69 26.44 4.73
C VAL A 142 19.60 26.98 6.15
N GLY A 143 18.39 27.26 6.61
CA GLY A 143 18.13 27.77 7.93
C GLY A 143 17.15 26.86 8.68
#